data_5181824425a10bb9f3c44a18e68675a8
#
_entry.id   5181824425a10bb9f3c44a18e68675a8
#
_cell.length_a   1.000
_cell.length_b   1.000
_cell.length_c   1.000
_cell.angle_alpha   90.00
_cell.angle_beta   90.00
_cell.angle_gamma   90.00
#
_symmetry.space_group_name_H-M   'P 1'
#
loop_
_entity.id
_entity.type
_entity.pdbx_description
1 polymer ?
#
loop_
_entity_poly.entity_id
_entity_poly.type
_entity_poly.pdbx_seq_one_letter_code
_entity_poly.pdbx_strand_id
1 'polypeptide(L)'
;GYSFELQKGCQTVNGLTTLNWVVSRSTEELVGEKKIDNNGNDISTWKTMPGVSDLTRIERQQYVVMQLVNELNNFSSLNELNSFISALESAFIIDENLSINRAVDILWTFRNIDLEEVVKLTTPVDYLTLNDGRQVLVLKQSINTFLKEKSILDS
;
A
#
# COMPACT_ATOMS: atom_id res chain seq x y z
N GLY A 1 -9.91 5.95 16.67
CA GLY A 1 -9.46 5.70 15.30
C GLY A 1 -9.39 7.00 14.55
N TYR A 2 -8.53 7.09 13.56
CA TYR A 2 -8.49 8.26 12.67
C TYR A 2 -9.45 8.00 11.52
N SER A 3 -10.34 8.94 11.22
CA SER A 3 -11.14 8.94 10.02
C SER A 3 -10.59 9.96 9.02
N PHE A 4 -10.65 9.66 7.75
CA PHE A 4 -10.33 10.57 6.67
C PHE A 4 -11.33 10.36 5.54
N GLU A 5 -11.61 11.43 4.81
CA GLU A 5 -12.56 11.39 3.69
C GLU A 5 -11.82 11.58 2.38
N LEU A 6 -12.22 10.81 1.37
CA LEU A 6 -11.77 10.96 0.00
C LEU A 6 -12.96 11.16 -0.92
N GLN A 7 -12.78 12.02 -1.91
CA GLN A 7 -13.76 12.16 -2.98
C GLN A 7 -13.70 10.92 -3.90
N LYS A 8 -14.81 10.59 -4.53
CA LYS A 8 -14.83 9.52 -5.52
C LYS A 8 -14.06 9.94 -6.78
N GLY A 9 -13.19 9.05 -7.28
CA GLY A 9 -12.40 9.27 -8.48
C GLY A 9 -10.92 9.54 -8.20
N CYS A 10 -10.19 9.93 -9.24
CA CYS A 10 -8.77 10.27 -9.13
C CYS A 10 -8.59 11.66 -8.54
N GLN A 11 -7.72 11.78 -7.55
CA GLN A 11 -7.40 13.05 -6.90
C GLN A 11 -5.97 13.04 -6.39
N THR A 12 -5.37 14.22 -6.31
CA THR A 12 -4.07 14.39 -5.66
C THR A 12 -4.27 14.46 -4.15
N VAL A 13 -3.52 13.65 -3.43
CA VAL A 13 -3.56 13.59 -1.96
C VAL A 13 -2.15 13.80 -1.39
N ASN A 14 -2.07 14.26 -0.15
CA ASN A 14 -0.80 14.38 0.55
C ASN A 14 -0.35 13.02 1.15
N GLY A 15 0.89 12.95 1.59
CA GLY A 15 1.48 11.72 2.12
C GLY A 15 0.73 11.14 3.32
N LEU A 16 0.20 11.98 4.23
CA LEU A 16 -0.56 11.53 5.39
C LEU A 16 -1.88 10.88 4.96
N THR A 17 -2.58 11.48 4.03
CA THR A 17 -3.82 10.92 3.46
C THR A 17 -3.53 9.60 2.75
N THR A 18 -2.44 9.53 1.97
CA THR A 18 -1.98 8.29 1.32
C THR A 18 -1.71 7.21 2.35
N LEU A 19 -0.96 7.53 3.43
CA LEU A 19 -0.66 6.58 4.50
C LEU A 19 -1.95 6.05 5.14
N ASN A 20 -2.87 6.94 5.53
CA ASN A 20 -4.14 6.55 6.12
C ASN A 20 -4.95 5.63 5.18
N TRP A 21 -4.93 5.91 3.89
CA TRP A 21 -5.61 5.09 2.89
C TRP A 21 -5.01 3.68 2.77
N VAL A 22 -3.67 3.55 2.74
CA VAL A 22 -3.01 2.23 2.59
C VAL A 22 -3.07 1.37 3.83
N VAL A 23 -3.21 1.97 5.03
CA VAL A 23 -3.33 1.21 6.28
C VAL A 23 -4.79 0.94 6.70
N SER A 24 -5.75 1.61 6.06
CA SER A 24 -7.18 1.46 6.39
C SER A 24 -7.65 0.02 6.16
N ARG A 25 -8.37 -0.52 7.15
CA ARG A 25 -8.98 -1.86 7.10
C ARG A 25 -10.47 -1.83 6.86
N SER A 26 -11.08 -0.66 6.97
CA SER A 26 -12.50 -0.45 6.71
C SER A 26 -12.67 0.77 5.84
N THR A 27 -13.60 0.70 4.92
CA THR A 27 -13.99 1.83 4.07
C THR A 27 -15.49 1.87 4.04
N GLU A 28 -16.04 3.07 4.18
CA GLU A 28 -17.46 3.32 4.11
C GLU A 28 -17.74 4.28 2.96
N GLU A 29 -18.86 4.09 2.30
CA GLU A 29 -19.37 4.97 1.25
C GLU A 29 -20.51 5.81 1.82
N LEU A 30 -20.49 7.11 1.52
CA LEU A 30 -21.57 8.01 1.88
C LEU A 30 -22.82 7.66 1.06
N VAL A 31 -23.93 7.42 1.76
CA VAL A 31 -25.23 7.15 1.14
C VAL A 31 -26.05 8.43 1.13
N GLY A 32 -26.19 9.02 -0.06
CA GLY A 32 -26.88 10.28 -0.25
C GLY A 32 -26.00 11.51 0.01
N GLU A 33 -26.56 12.54 0.61
CA GLU A 33 -25.85 13.79 0.90
C GLU A 33 -25.26 13.79 2.30
N LYS A 34 -24.12 14.49 2.46
CA LYS A 34 -23.50 14.72 3.75
C LYS A 34 -24.41 15.59 4.61
N LYS A 35 -24.67 15.16 5.84
CA LYS A 35 -25.54 15.85 6.80
C LYS A 35 -24.76 16.14 8.07
N ILE A 36 -24.79 17.41 8.47
CA ILE A 36 -24.16 17.87 9.72
C ILE A 36 -25.28 18.43 10.60
N ASP A 37 -25.30 18.06 11.88
CA ASP A 37 -26.24 18.59 12.84
C ASP A 37 -25.89 20.03 13.28
N ASN A 38 -26.75 20.65 14.07
CA ASN A 38 -26.54 22.00 14.59
C ASN A 38 -25.35 22.13 15.55
N ASN A 39 -24.81 21.00 16.02
CA ASN A 39 -23.66 20.95 16.92
C ASN A 39 -22.34 20.64 16.14
N GLY A 40 -22.40 20.50 14.80
CA GLY A 40 -21.27 20.20 13.95
C GLY A 40 -20.94 18.71 13.85
N ASN A 41 -21.78 17.80 14.35
CA ASN A 41 -21.56 16.36 14.24
C ASN A 41 -22.03 15.84 12.89
N ASP A 42 -21.28 14.89 12.33
CA ASP A 42 -21.67 14.17 11.13
C ASP A 42 -22.80 13.17 11.46
N ILE A 43 -23.99 13.42 10.92
CA ILE A 43 -25.17 12.56 11.01
C ILE A 43 -25.52 11.91 9.67
N SER A 44 -24.57 11.88 8.76
CA SER A 44 -24.69 11.24 7.44
C SER A 44 -24.90 9.74 7.57
N THR A 45 -25.51 9.16 6.56
CA THR A 45 -25.63 7.70 6.48
C THR A 45 -24.42 7.14 5.73
N TRP A 46 -23.66 6.30 6.41
CA TRP A 46 -22.50 5.61 5.86
C TRP A 46 -22.79 4.12 5.72
N LYS A 47 -22.34 3.52 4.64
CA LYS A 47 -22.47 2.09 4.38
C LYS A 47 -21.10 1.48 4.15
N THR A 48 -20.80 0.43 4.89
CA THR A 48 -19.56 -0.34 4.71
C THR A 48 -19.48 -0.87 3.28
N MET A 49 -18.37 -0.59 2.61
CA MET A 49 -18.11 -1.07 1.26
C MET A 49 -17.81 -2.57 1.29
N PRO A 50 -18.50 -3.38 0.47
CA PRO A 50 -18.18 -4.79 0.35
C PRO A 50 -16.80 -4.98 -0.29
N GLY A 51 -16.11 -6.05 0.09
CA GLY A 51 -14.82 -6.44 -0.49
C GLY A 51 -13.60 -5.70 0.08
N VAL A 52 -13.78 -4.78 1.04
CA VAL A 52 -12.64 -4.20 1.76
C VAL A 52 -12.12 -5.21 2.77
N SER A 53 -10.93 -5.73 2.51
CA SER A 53 -10.29 -6.79 3.28
C SER A 53 -8.78 -6.52 3.41
N ASP A 54 -8.08 -7.37 4.14
CA ASP A 54 -6.61 -7.33 4.17
C ASP A 54 -5.98 -7.53 2.78
N LEU A 55 -6.64 -8.26 1.88
CA LEU A 55 -6.18 -8.43 0.49
C LEU A 55 -6.25 -7.12 -0.29
N THR A 56 -7.36 -6.38 -0.20
CA THR A 56 -7.47 -5.07 -0.84
C THR A 56 -6.54 -4.02 -0.23
N ARG A 57 -6.16 -4.18 1.04
CA ARG A 57 -5.11 -3.38 1.66
C ARG A 57 -3.76 -3.65 1.00
N ILE A 58 -3.40 -4.91 0.76
CA ILE A 58 -2.18 -5.29 0.06
C ILE A 58 -2.15 -4.69 -1.35
N GLU A 59 -3.25 -4.76 -2.08
CA GLU A 59 -3.37 -4.15 -3.42
C GLU A 59 -3.12 -2.64 -3.39
N ARG A 60 -3.69 -1.93 -2.41
CA ARG A 60 -3.45 -0.49 -2.22
C ARG A 60 -1.98 -0.18 -1.89
N GLN A 61 -1.37 -1.00 -1.03
CA GLN A 61 0.05 -0.87 -0.71
C GLN A 61 0.92 -1.09 -1.94
N GLN A 62 0.66 -2.14 -2.71
CA GLN A 62 1.35 -2.40 -3.98
C GLN A 62 1.17 -1.24 -4.97
N TYR A 63 -0.05 -0.70 -5.08
CA TYR A 63 -0.31 0.45 -5.94
C TYR A 63 0.56 1.65 -5.56
N VAL A 64 0.63 2.01 -4.27
CA VAL A 64 1.46 3.15 -3.83
C VAL A 64 2.93 2.89 -4.05
N VAL A 65 3.42 1.67 -3.78
CA VAL A 65 4.82 1.30 -4.08
C VAL A 65 5.12 1.47 -5.57
N MET A 66 4.22 1.04 -6.45
CA MET A 66 4.40 1.20 -7.91
C MET A 66 4.40 2.69 -8.32
N GLN A 67 3.57 3.53 -7.69
CA GLN A 67 3.62 4.97 -7.95
C GLN A 67 4.96 5.58 -7.49
N LEU A 68 5.48 5.17 -6.33
CA LEU A 68 6.79 5.61 -5.86
C LEU A 68 7.90 5.17 -6.82
N VAL A 69 7.88 3.93 -7.30
CA VAL A 69 8.86 3.45 -8.30
C VAL A 69 8.75 4.25 -9.60
N ASN A 70 7.53 4.58 -10.04
CA ASN A 70 7.34 5.43 -11.21
C ASN A 70 7.94 6.83 -11.02
N GLU A 71 7.78 7.42 -9.82
CA GLU A 71 8.39 8.71 -9.50
C GLU A 71 9.93 8.65 -9.47
N LEU A 72 10.52 7.49 -9.12
CA LEU A 72 11.98 7.31 -9.18
C LEU A 72 12.55 7.51 -10.59
N ASN A 73 11.78 7.18 -11.62
CA ASN A 73 12.17 7.39 -13.02
C ASN A 73 12.29 8.89 -13.38
N ASN A 74 11.67 9.77 -12.60
CA ASN A 74 11.71 11.21 -12.80
C ASN A 74 12.96 11.87 -12.17
N PHE A 75 13.69 11.17 -11.31
CA PHE A 75 14.92 11.72 -10.72
C PHE A 75 16.05 11.79 -11.76
N SER A 76 16.51 12.99 -12.01
CA SER A 76 17.58 13.26 -12.98
C SER A 76 18.99 13.10 -12.37
N SER A 77 19.10 13.09 -11.05
CA SER A 77 20.37 13.04 -10.35
C SER A 77 20.31 12.26 -9.03
N LEU A 78 21.47 11.72 -8.62
CA LEU A 78 21.64 11.12 -7.29
C LEU A 78 21.37 12.10 -6.14
N ASN A 79 21.61 13.38 -6.34
CA ASN A 79 21.36 14.41 -5.31
C ASN A 79 19.87 14.58 -5.05
N GLU A 80 19.02 14.55 -6.08
CA GLU A 80 17.57 14.59 -5.93
C GLU A 80 17.07 13.35 -5.18
N LEU A 81 17.58 12.17 -5.56
CA LEU A 81 17.25 10.93 -4.89
C LEU A 81 17.69 10.92 -3.42
N ASN A 82 18.90 11.40 -3.11
CA ASN A 82 19.38 11.54 -1.73
C ASN A 82 18.49 12.48 -0.90
N SER A 83 18.06 13.60 -1.49
CA SER A 83 17.16 14.55 -0.82
C SER A 83 15.80 13.91 -0.53
N PHE A 84 15.27 13.13 -1.46
CA PHE A 84 14.04 12.36 -1.30
C PHE A 84 14.17 11.31 -0.18
N ILE A 85 15.24 10.51 -0.20
CA ILE A 85 15.48 9.49 0.84
C ILE A 85 15.66 10.12 2.22
N SER A 86 16.38 11.24 2.32
CA SER A 86 16.53 11.98 3.59
C SER A 86 15.19 12.51 4.13
N ALA A 87 14.29 12.92 3.24
CA ALA A 87 12.94 13.30 3.63
C ALA A 87 12.13 12.09 4.11
N LEU A 88 12.28 10.92 3.47
CA LEU A 88 11.64 9.67 3.90
C LEU A 88 12.17 9.18 5.25
N GLU A 89 13.47 9.29 5.51
CA GLU A 89 14.10 8.88 6.77
C GLU A 89 13.45 9.56 7.99
N SER A 90 13.09 10.82 7.85
CA SER A 90 12.39 11.55 8.91
C SER A 90 10.95 11.08 9.14
N ALA A 91 10.36 10.40 8.16
CA ALA A 91 8.95 9.96 8.17
C ALA A 91 8.77 8.46 8.44
N PHE A 92 9.80 7.64 8.24
CA PHE A 92 9.73 6.18 8.35
C PHE A 92 10.83 5.64 9.27
N ILE A 93 10.48 4.63 10.04
CA ILE A 93 11.48 3.80 10.73
C ILE A 93 12.02 2.82 9.67
N ILE A 94 13.21 3.09 9.17
CA ILE A 94 13.92 2.20 8.25
C ILE A 94 14.58 1.09 9.10
N ASP A 95 14.61 -0.14 8.58
CA ASP A 95 15.33 -1.25 9.22
C ASP A 95 16.78 -0.82 9.52
N GLU A 96 17.22 -1.01 10.76
CA GLU A 96 18.56 -0.63 11.22
C GLU A 96 19.71 -1.27 10.42
N ASN A 97 19.43 -2.37 9.71
CA ASN A 97 20.36 -3.06 8.83
C ASN A 97 20.39 -2.48 7.40
N LEU A 98 19.49 -1.58 7.06
CA LEU A 98 19.45 -0.91 5.76
C LEU A 98 19.99 0.51 5.89
N SER A 99 21.26 0.70 5.59
CA SER A 99 21.83 2.05 5.55
C SER A 99 21.21 2.87 4.41
N ILE A 100 21.13 4.19 4.60
CA ILE A 100 20.62 5.13 3.60
C ILE A 100 21.35 4.95 2.27
N ASN A 101 22.68 4.86 2.29
CA ASN A 101 23.48 4.69 1.08
C ASN A 101 23.06 3.42 0.33
N ARG A 102 22.83 2.31 1.05
CA ARG A 102 22.36 1.07 0.43
C ARG A 102 20.95 1.19 -0.13
N ALA A 103 20.06 1.91 0.54
CA ALA A 103 18.72 2.20 0.02
C ALA A 103 18.80 3.04 -1.26
N VAL A 104 19.64 4.07 -1.28
CA VAL A 104 19.89 4.91 -2.47
C VAL A 104 20.44 4.08 -3.62
N ASP A 105 21.44 3.24 -3.38
CA ASP A 105 22.03 2.37 -4.41
C ASP A 105 21.01 1.40 -5.01
N ILE A 106 20.18 0.79 -4.16
CA ILE A 106 19.08 -0.08 -4.60
C ILE A 106 18.11 0.71 -5.49
N LEU A 107 17.61 1.84 -5.00
CA LEU A 107 16.64 2.64 -5.74
C LEU A 107 17.22 3.19 -7.04
N TRP A 108 18.49 3.60 -7.02
CA TRP A 108 19.18 4.06 -8.24
C TRP A 108 19.35 2.96 -9.27
N THR A 109 19.63 1.73 -8.83
CA THR A 109 19.72 0.56 -9.70
C THR A 109 18.38 0.25 -10.35
N PHE A 110 17.30 0.38 -9.59
CA PHE A 110 15.95 0.04 -10.05
C PHE A 110 15.21 1.20 -10.73
N ARG A 111 15.79 2.41 -10.83
CA ARG A 111 15.11 3.58 -11.41
C ARG A 111 14.65 3.43 -12.87
N ASN A 112 15.31 2.54 -13.63
CA ASN A 112 15.01 2.31 -15.04
C ASN A 112 14.20 1.02 -15.27
N ILE A 113 13.58 0.47 -14.23
CA ILE A 113 12.72 -0.70 -14.41
C ILE A 113 11.53 -0.31 -15.28
N ASP A 114 11.28 -1.09 -16.31
CA ASP A 114 10.04 -1.01 -17.06
C ASP A 114 8.91 -1.55 -16.17
N LEU A 115 8.00 -0.65 -15.79
CA LEU A 115 6.87 -1.01 -14.93
C LEU A 115 5.88 -1.95 -15.60
N GLU A 116 5.87 -2.04 -16.93
CA GLU A 116 5.06 -2.99 -17.68
C GLU A 116 5.60 -4.43 -17.53
N GLU A 117 6.89 -4.57 -17.29
CA GLU A 117 7.53 -5.86 -17.02
C GLU A 117 7.42 -6.31 -15.54
N VAL A 118 6.99 -5.43 -14.65
CA VAL A 118 6.86 -5.77 -13.23
C VAL A 118 5.66 -6.67 -12.98
N VAL A 119 5.95 -7.91 -12.59
CA VAL A 119 4.91 -8.89 -12.26
C VAL A 119 4.48 -8.72 -10.81
N LYS A 120 3.22 -8.34 -10.62
CA LYS A 120 2.60 -8.30 -9.29
C LYS A 120 2.13 -9.68 -8.89
N LEU A 121 2.64 -10.17 -7.78
CA LEU A 121 2.26 -11.48 -7.26
C LEU A 121 1.45 -11.33 -5.97
N THR A 122 0.31 -11.96 -5.95
CA THR A 122 -0.46 -12.15 -4.72
C THR A 122 -0.37 -13.61 -4.31
N THR A 123 0.23 -13.86 -3.16
CA THR A 123 0.38 -15.21 -2.63
C THR A 123 -1.00 -15.83 -2.39
N PRO A 124 -1.27 -17.05 -2.88
CA PRO A 124 -2.53 -17.72 -2.65
C PRO A 124 -2.67 -18.11 -1.17
N VAL A 125 -3.69 -17.59 -0.52
CA VAL A 125 -3.97 -17.81 0.90
C VAL A 125 -5.41 -18.28 1.11
N ASP A 126 -5.62 -19.00 2.20
CA ASP A 126 -6.95 -19.32 2.73
C ASP A 126 -7.12 -18.68 4.11
N TYR A 127 -8.38 -18.46 4.47
CA TYR A 127 -8.72 -18.03 5.82
C TYR A 127 -8.87 -19.24 6.72
N LEU A 128 -8.16 -19.25 7.85
CA LEU A 128 -8.32 -20.22 8.90
C LEU A 128 -8.81 -19.53 10.17
N THR A 129 -9.90 -20.02 10.73
CA THR A 129 -10.37 -19.56 12.02
C THR A 129 -9.78 -20.45 13.12
N LEU A 130 -9.02 -19.85 14.03
CA LEU A 130 -8.42 -20.53 15.18
C LEU A 130 -9.49 -20.83 16.24
N ASN A 131 -9.17 -21.74 17.18
CA ASN A 131 -10.08 -22.13 18.27
C ASN A 131 -10.50 -20.97 19.18
N ASP A 132 -9.70 -19.89 19.22
CA ASP A 132 -9.98 -18.67 19.98
C ASP A 132 -10.81 -17.64 19.18
N GLY A 133 -11.29 -18.00 17.97
CA GLY A 133 -12.10 -17.16 17.10
C GLY A 133 -11.31 -16.20 16.21
N ARG A 134 -9.97 -16.13 16.34
CA ARG A 134 -9.15 -15.28 15.46
C ARG A 134 -9.08 -15.88 14.06
N GLN A 135 -9.20 -15.00 13.06
CA GLN A 135 -8.95 -15.37 11.66
C GLN A 135 -7.51 -15.11 11.30
N VAL A 136 -6.84 -16.10 10.73
CA VAL A 136 -5.48 -15.99 10.21
C VAL A 136 -5.44 -16.41 8.74
N LEU A 137 -4.46 -15.88 8.00
CA LEU A 137 -4.22 -16.30 6.63
C LEU A 137 -3.19 -17.42 6.64
N VAL A 138 -3.47 -18.50 5.94
CA VAL A 138 -2.56 -19.62 5.75
C VAL A 138 -2.24 -19.77 4.26
N LEU A 139 -0.99 -20.09 3.95
CA LEU A 139 -0.57 -20.33 2.57
C LEU A 139 -1.24 -21.60 2.03
N LYS A 140 -1.83 -21.55 0.84
CA LYS A 140 -2.35 -22.73 0.12
C LYS A 140 -1.26 -23.69 -0.30
N GLN A 141 -0.06 -23.15 -0.54
CA GLN A 141 1.12 -23.90 -0.95
C GLN A 141 2.40 -23.18 -0.50
N SER A 142 3.54 -23.85 -0.58
CA SER A 142 4.81 -23.21 -0.27
C SER A 142 5.11 -22.07 -1.24
N ILE A 143 5.78 -21.02 -0.77
CA ILE A 143 6.19 -19.89 -1.62
C ILE A 143 7.05 -20.36 -2.78
N ASN A 144 7.98 -21.29 -2.53
CA ASN A 144 8.85 -21.83 -3.58
C ASN A 144 8.03 -22.54 -4.69
N THR A 145 7.02 -23.34 -4.32
CA THR A 145 6.12 -23.98 -5.29
C THR A 145 5.38 -22.94 -6.10
N PHE A 146 4.83 -21.92 -5.43
CA PHE A 146 4.11 -20.84 -6.09
C PHE A 146 4.98 -20.04 -7.07
N LEU A 147 6.23 -19.70 -6.70
CA LEU A 147 7.15 -18.98 -7.56
C LEU A 147 7.61 -19.80 -8.78
N LYS A 148 7.79 -21.13 -8.60
CA LYS A 148 8.09 -22.05 -9.71
C LYS A 148 6.92 -22.14 -10.70
N GLU A 149 5.70 -22.26 -10.21
CA GLU A 149 4.49 -22.26 -11.06
C GLU A 149 4.34 -20.96 -11.88
N LYS A 150 4.84 -19.85 -11.36
CA LYS A 150 4.86 -18.55 -12.06
C LYS A 150 6.09 -18.36 -12.95
N SER A 151 6.94 -19.38 -13.08
CA SER A 151 8.19 -19.33 -13.86
C SER A 151 9.15 -18.21 -13.41
N ILE A 152 9.13 -17.85 -12.14
CA ILE A 152 9.98 -16.79 -11.56
C ILE A 152 11.26 -17.39 -10.97
N LEU A 153 11.19 -18.64 -10.51
CA LEU A 153 12.36 -19.42 -10.10
C LEU A 153 12.59 -20.53 -11.11
N ASP A 154 13.81 -20.60 -11.62
CA ASP A 154 14.24 -21.73 -12.43
C ASP A 154 14.11 -23.03 -11.63
N SER A 155 13.80 -24.10 -12.31
CA SER A 155 13.60 -25.44 -11.75
C SER A 155 14.90 -26.08 -11.25
#